data_bf7a762b53874f0bfd691a67a8c1128a
#
_entry.id   bf7a762b53874f0bfd691a67a8c1128a
#
_cell.length_a   1.000
_cell.length_b   1.000
_cell.length_c   1.000
_cell.angle_alpha   90.00
_cell.angle_beta   90.00
_cell.angle_gamma   90.00
#
_symmetry.space_group_name_H-M   'P 1'
#
loop_
_entity.id
_entity.type
_entity.pdbx_description
1 polymer ?
#
loop_
_entity_poly.entity_id
_entity_poly.type
_entity_poly.pdbx_seq_one_letter_code
_entity_poly.pdbx_strand_id
1 'polypeptide(L)'
;MFVDRAKIFIRSGKGGNGAVSFRREPFVPEGGPDGGDGGKGGDVIFEADENMRTLMDFRYKRKYEAENGQDGMKKKRYGKNGEDLIIKVPVGTVVIDEESGLVMKDLKKHGESFVAAKGGKGGKGNTKYATSTRQAPNFAEAGGFAKERNVILEMKLIADVGLVGFPNVGKSTLLSVSTSAKPKIANYHFTTIDPNLGVVKIYDTSFVMADIAGIIEGASEGAGLGHRFLKHIERTKVLIQVVDVSGSEGRDPKEDFDKINKELEQYSEKLLKKPQIVAANKIDLIGEDSEEYQDFKAYVEEQGYEVFPMSAPINQGVQEVLAAAANKLQQVLAEPQEEDDYELFDFEKDENDPDYRTVTVSYDGNSFVLHGKQLLKIFNSTNFTDFGSLRYLYKYIEKSGAIDQMKEMGIEDGDIIKIEDFEFEYYDEDYFED
;
A
#
# COMPACT_ATOMS: atom_id res chain seq x y z
N MET A 1 -2.53 19.44 -9.33
CA MET A 1 -1.70 19.01 -8.20
C MET A 1 -1.55 17.51 -8.30
N PHE A 2 -0.35 16.97 -8.27
CA PHE A 2 -0.06 15.54 -8.32
C PHE A 2 0.19 15.06 -6.89
N VAL A 3 -0.36 13.90 -6.51
CA VAL A 3 -0.19 13.30 -5.19
C VAL A 3 0.30 11.87 -5.43
N ASP A 4 1.49 11.58 -4.96
CA ASP A 4 2.20 10.29 -5.09
C ASP A 4 2.17 9.44 -3.82
N ARG A 5 1.82 10.07 -2.69
CA ARG A 5 1.71 9.40 -1.39
C ARG A 5 0.46 9.86 -0.65
N ALA A 6 -0.32 8.91 -0.17
CA ALA A 6 -1.52 9.18 0.62
C ALA A 6 -1.63 8.18 1.78
N LYS A 7 -2.06 8.66 2.94
CA LYS A 7 -2.41 7.82 4.08
C LYS A 7 -3.93 7.71 4.15
N ILE A 8 -4.42 6.49 4.27
CA ILE A 8 -5.84 6.21 4.40
C ILE A 8 -6.08 5.16 5.49
N PHE A 9 -7.24 5.24 6.10
CA PHE A 9 -7.77 4.24 7.00
C PHE A 9 -8.73 3.33 6.23
N ILE A 10 -8.54 2.02 6.36
CA ILE A 10 -9.41 1.01 5.79
C ILE A 10 -10.03 0.15 6.90
N ARG A 11 -11.29 -0.21 6.72
CA ARG A 11 -12.01 -1.11 7.63
C ARG A 11 -12.84 -2.09 6.82
N SER A 12 -12.65 -3.38 7.08
CA SER A 12 -13.52 -4.41 6.49
C SER A 12 -14.89 -4.43 7.19
N GLY A 13 -15.86 -5.10 6.59
CA GLY A 13 -17.16 -5.31 7.21
C GLY A 13 -17.08 -6.28 8.40
N LYS A 14 -17.83 -6.00 9.46
CA LYS A 14 -18.09 -6.95 10.55
C LYS A 14 -19.00 -8.07 10.04
N GLY A 15 -18.81 -9.31 10.48
CA GLY A 15 -19.77 -10.38 10.26
C GLY A 15 -21.06 -10.14 11.05
N GLY A 16 -22.20 -10.53 10.47
CA GLY A 16 -23.48 -10.52 11.18
C GLY A 16 -23.53 -11.62 12.25
N ASN A 17 -24.27 -11.40 13.30
CA ASN A 17 -24.43 -12.38 14.38
C ASN A 17 -25.35 -13.52 13.95
N GLY A 18 -25.11 -14.72 14.47
CA GLY A 18 -26.07 -15.82 14.41
C GLY A 18 -27.32 -15.52 15.23
N ALA A 19 -28.45 -16.02 14.79
CA ALA A 19 -29.73 -15.84 15.51
C ALA A 19 -29.99 -16.97 16.46
N VAL A 20 -30.59 -16.62 17.64
CA VAL A 20 -31.21 -17.56 18.51
C VAL A 20 -32.73 -17.46 18.32
N SER A 21 -33.35 -18.51 17.79
CA SER A 21 -34.78 -18.58 17.65
C SER A 21 -35.29 -20.04 17.67
N PHE A 22 -36.54 -20.21 18.04
CA PHE A 22 -37.19 -21.49 18.10
C PHE A 22 -38.46 -21.46 17.25
N ARG A 23 -38.74 -22.57 16.59
CA ARG A 23 -39.95 -22.77 15.81
C ARG A 23 -41.15 -22.73 16.73
N ARG A 24 -42.13 -21.90 16.43
CA ARG A 24 -43.41 -21.84 17.14
C ARG A 24 -44.52 -22.06 16.13
N GLU A 25 -45.22 -23.15 16.30
CA GLU A 25 -46.40 -23.49 15.48
C GLU A 25 -47.55 -23.91 16.38
N PRO A 26 -48.81 -23.72 15.94
CA PRO A 26 -49.96 -24.25 16.66
C PRO A 26 -49.79 -25.77 16.82
N PHE A 27 -50.04 -26.27 18.01
CA PHE A 27 -49.95 -27.69 18.37
C PHE A 27 -48.52 -28.30 18.39
N VAL A 28 -47.48 -27.51 18.32
CA VAL A 28 -46.08 -27.93 18.52
C VAL A 28 -45.49 -27.12 19.68
N PRO A 29 -45.65 -27.61 20.94
CA PRO A 29 -45.27 -26.84 22.14
C PRO A 29 -43.74 -26.66 22.22
N GLU A 30 -42.95 -27.62 21.74
CA GLU A 30 -41.48 -27.55 21.77
C GLU A 30 -40.92 -27.65 20.34
N GLY A 31 -40.96 -26.51 19.64
CA GLY A 31 -40.30 -26.42 18.34
C GLY A 31 -38.78 -26.36 18.46
N GLY A 32 -38.07 -27.14 17.63
CA GLY A 32 -36.61 -27.12 17.62
C GLY A 32 -36.01 -25.76 17.24
N PRO A 33 -34.66 -25.58 17.35
CA PRO A 33 -33.99 -24.35 17.01
C PRO A 33 -34.14 -24.03 15.53
N ASP A 34 -34.41 -22.79 15.22
CA ASP A 34 -34.65 -22.30 13.86
C ASP A 34 -33.88 -20.99 13.50
N GLY A 35 -32.90 -20.59 14.33
CA GLY A 35 -32.07 -19.44 14.09
C GLY A 35 -31.11 -19.69 12.92
N GLY A 36 -31.05 -18.73 12.00
CA GLY A 36 -30.14 -18.73 10.84
C GLY A 36 -28.78 -18.12 11.18
N ASP A 37 -27.81 -18.38 10.30
CA ASP A 37 -26.45 -17.83 10.44
C ASP A 37 -26.42 -16.37 9.99
N GLY A 38 -25.51 -15.55 10.55
CA GLY A 38 -25.21 -14.22 10.07
C GLY A 38 -24.47 -14.22 8.73
N GLY A 39 -24.56 -13.12 8.00
CA GLY A 39 -23.81 -12.89 6.75
C GLY A 39 -22.34 -12.56 7.00
N LYS A 40 -21.47 -12.86 6.04
CA LYS A 40 -20.07 -12.40 6.06
C LYS A 40 -20.02 -10.88 5.88
N GLY A 41 -19.08 -10.17 6.52
CA GLY A 41 -18.77 -8.79 6.23
C GLY A 41 -18.01 -8.66 4.90
N GLY A 42 -18.13 -7.50 4.22
CA GLY A 42 -17.42 -7.22 2.97
C GLY A 42 -15.91 -7.10 3.17
N ASP A 43 -15.15 -7.54 2.19
CA ASP A 43 -13.70 -7.39 2.15
C ASP A 43 -13.32 -5.97 1.66
N VAL A 44 -12.11 -5.50 1.99
CA VAL A 44 -11.51 -4.32 1.36
C VAL A 44 -10.46 -4.80 0.37
N ILE A 45 -10.64 -4.44 -0.90
CA ILE A 45 -9.83 -4.90 -2.02
C ILE A 45 -9.22 -3.69 -2.71
N PHE A 46 -7.91 -3.70 -2.92
CA PHE A 46 -7.26 -2.74 -3.83
C PHE A 46 -7.18 -3.33 -5.22
N GLU A 47 -7.44 -2.50 -6.23
CA GLU A 47 -7.37 -2.87 -7.64
C GLU A 47 -6.63 -1.79 -8.43
N ALA A 48 -5.66 -2.19 -9.25
CA ALA A 48 -4.92 -1.29 -10.13
C ALA A 48 -5.75 -0.90 -11.36
N ASP A 49 -5.88 0.41 -11.61
CA ASP A 49 -6.61 0.97 -12.75
C ASP A 49 -5.67 1.88 -13.57
N GLU A 50 -5.43 1.56 -14.84
CA GLU A 50 -4.60 2.34 -15.76
C GLU A 50 -5.16 3.72 -16.09
N ASN A 51 -6.48 3.93 -15.88
CA ASN A 51 -7.12 5.22 -16.09
C ASN A 51 -6.85 6.20 -14.94
N MET A 52 -6.37 5.72 -13.81
CA MET A 52 -5.95 6.54 -12.69
C MET A 52 -4.47 6.89 -12.81
N ARG A 53 -4.12 8.16 -12.61
CA ARG A 53 -2.74 8.67 -12.76
C ARG A 53 -2.20 9.35 -11.50
N THR A 54 -2.97 9.43 -10.43
CA THR A 54 -2.61 10.16 -9.21
C THR A 54 -3.41 9.65 -8.02
N LEU A 55 -2.84 9.75 -6.83
CA LEU A 55 -3.51 9.44 -5.57
C LEU A 55 -4.29 10.64 -4.99
N MET A 56 -4.64 11.64 -5.82
CA MET A 56 -5.26 12.89 -5.34
C MET A 56 -6.58 12.66 -4.60
N ASP A 57 -7.40 11.71 -5.05
CA ASP A 57 -8.71 11.42 -4.44
C ASP A 57 -8.56 10.95 -2.99
N PHE A 58 -7.47 10.24 -2.67
CA PHE A 58 -7.17 9.74 -1.33
C PHE A 58 -6.74 10.83 -0.34
N ARG A 59 -6.40 12.01 -0.83
CA ARG A 59 -6.14 13.17 0.02
C ARG A 59 -7.43 13.76 0.62
N TYR A 60 -8.53 13.68 -0.13
CA TYR A 60 -9.83 14.22 0.28
C TYR A 60 -10.63 13.18 1.06
N LYS A 61 -10.71 11.95 0.55
CA LYS A 61 -11.38 10.84 1.23
C LYS A 61 -10.31 9.94 1.85
N ARG A 62 -10.23 9.94 3.18
CA ARG A 62 -9.21 9.17 3.92
C ARG A 62 -9.74 7.95 4.64
N LYS A 63 -11.06 7.77 4.69
CA LYS A 63 -11.72 6.66 5.39
C LYS A 63 -12.52 5.82 4.41
N TYR A 64 -12.25 4.51 4.42
CA TYR A 64 -12.86 3.54 3.52
C TYR A 64 -13.33 2.35 4.35
N GLU A 65 -14.64 2.11 4.35
CA GLU A 65 -15.28 1.06 5.14
C GLU A 65 -16.14 0.20 4.22
N ALA A 66 -15.94 -1.14 4.29
CA ALA A 66 -16.80 -2.10 3.60
C ALA A 66 -18.09 -2.35 4.40
N GLU A 67 -19.09 -2.91 3.73
CA GLU A 67 -20.40 -3.17 4.33
C GLU A 67 -20.34 -4.31 5.35
N ASN A 68 -21.06 -4.16 6.46
CA ASN A 68 -21.21 -5.22 7.46
C ASN A 68 -22.16 -6.31 6.96
N GLY A 69 -21.92 -7.56 7.35
CA GLY A 69 -22.88 -8.63 7.19
C GLY A 69 -24.11 -8.41 8.08
N GLN A 70 -25.27 -8.82 7.60
CA GLN A 70 -26.51 -8.74 8.36
C GLN A 70 -26.62 -9.91 9.32
N ASP A 71 -27.30 -9.69 10.44
CA ASP A 71 -27.58 -10.74 11.43
C ASP A 71 -28.47 -11.83 10.84
N GLY A 72 -28.30 -13.04 11.34
CA GLY A 72 -29.19 -14.16 11.04
C GLY A 72 -30.62 -13.89 11.51
N MET A 73 -31.58 -14.54 10.89
CA MET A 73 -32.99 -14.34 11.16
C MET A 73 -33.67 -15.64 11.58
N LYS A 74 -34.92 -15.51 12.07
CA LYS A 74 -35.82 -16.65 12.34
C LYS A 74 -36.09 -17.48 11.08
N LYS A 75 -36.56 -18.71 11.24
CA LYS A 75 -36.92 -19.65 10.17
C LYS A 75 -35.72 -20.03 9.33
N LYS A 76 -34.55 -20.21 9.95
CA LYS A 76 -33.27 -20.61 9.31
C LYS A 76 -32.83 -19.66 8.18
N ARG A 77 -33.29 -18.41 8.16
CA ARG A 77 -32.86 -17.44 7.15
C ARG A 77 -31.53 -16.84 7.52
N TYR A 78 -30.60 -16.91 6.55
CA TYR A 78 -29.27 -16.34 6.66
C TYR A 78 -29.32 -14.83 6.53
N GLY A 79 -28.41 -14.12 7.24
CA GLY A 79 -28.14 -12.71 7.01
C GLY A 79 -27.52 -12.49 5.64
N LYS A 80 -27.83 -11.34 4.99
CA LYS A 80 -27.16 -10.94 3.73
C LYS A 80 -25.68 -10.69 4.00
N ASN A 81 -24.78 -11.13 3.10
CA ASN A 81 -23.39 -10.74 3.16
C ASN A 81 -23.23 -9.26 2.84
N GLY A 82 -22.28 -8.59 3.50
CA GLY A 82 -21.86 -7.24 3.14
C GLY A 82 -21.17 -7.22 1.78
N GLU A 83 -21.32 -6.13 1.06
CA GLU A 83 -20.66 -5.92 -0.23
C GLU A 83 -19.18 -5.59 -0.03
N ASP A 84 -18.33 -6.16 -0.90
CA ASP A 84 -16.90 -5.87 -0.89
C ASP A 84 -16.65 -4.44 -1.35
N LEU A 85 -15.67 -3.77 -0.75
CA LEU A 85 -15.25 -2.44 -1.13
C LEU A 85 -14.02 -2.52 -2.01
N ILE A 86 -14.20 -2.20 -3.29
CA ILE A 86 -13.08 -2.12 -4.24
C ILE A 86 -12.54 -0.69 -4.24
N ILE A 87 -11.27 -0.52 -3.89
CA ILE A 87 -10.55 0.74 -3.92
C ILE A 87 -9.62 0.72 -5.12
N LYS A 88 -9.94 1.52 -6.14
CA LYS A 88 -9.12 1.65 -7.32
C LYS A 88 -7.93 2.55 -7.05
N VAL A 89 -6.74 2.13 -7.48
CA VAL A 89 -5.48 2.87 -7.36
C VAL A 89 -4.74 2.87 -8.69
N PRO A 90 -3.87 3.86 -8.96
CA PRO A 90 -3.03 3.85 -10.16
C PRO A 90 -2.16 2.60 -10.25
N VAL A 91 -1.88 2.15 -11.48
CA VAL A 91 -0.86 1.12 -11.73
C VAL A 91 0.50 1.58 -11.20
N GLY A 92 1.27 0.69 -10.56
CA GLY A 92 2.53 1.02 -9.90
C GLY A 92 2.36 1.59 -8.48
N THR A 93 1.18 1.42 -7.87
CA THR A 93 0.97 1.78 -6.46
C THR A 93 1.42 0.65 -5.55
N VAL A 94 2.28 0.99 -4.59
CA VAL A 94 2.67 0.14 -3.47
C VAL A 94 1.76 0.43 -2.29
N VAL A 95 1.17 -0.59 -1.72
CA VAL A 95 0.38 -0.52 -0.50
C VAL A 95 1.23 -0.99 0.67
N ILE A 96 1.41 -0.13 1.66
CA ILE A 96 2.28 -0.35 2.81
C ILE A 96 1.42 -0.28 4.06
N ASP A 97 1.59 -1.24 4.96
CA ASP A 97 0.98 -1.17 6.29
C ASP A 97 1.70 -0.11 7.13
N GLU A 98 0.96 0.85 7.70
CA GLU A 98 1.58 1.97 8.42
C GLU A 98 2.22 1.52 9.74
N GLU A 99 1.67 0.53 10.40
CA GLU A 99 2.10 0.07 11.72
C GLU A 99 3.41 -0.72 11.64
N SER A 100 3.48 -1.68 10.73
CA SER A 100 4.67 -2.53 10.55
C SER A 100 5.70 -1.92 9.60
N GLY A 101 5.30 -0.99 8.73
CA GLY A 101 6.14 -0.46 7.65
C GLY A 101 6.38 -1.44 6.50
N LEU A 102 5.76 -2.63 6.53
CA LEU A 102 5.97 -3.68 5.54
C LEU A 102 5.09 -3.47 4.31
N VAL A 103 5.59 -3.91 3.15
CA VAL A 103 4.85 -3.84 1.89
C VAL A 103 3.80 -4.95 1.86
N MET A 104 2.53 -4.56 1.82
CA MET A 104 1.41 -5.50 1.68
C MET A 104 1.31 -6.03 0.26
N LYS A 105 1.42 -5.15 -0.73
CA LYS A 105 1.37 -5.51 -2.15
C LYS A 105 1.89 -4.37 -3.03
N ASP A 106 2.55 -4.75 -4.11
CA ASP A 106 2.92 -3.90 -5.22
C ASP A 106 2.01 -4.21 -6.42
N LEU A 107 1.20 -3.24 -6.82
CA LEU A 107 0.20 -3.37 -7.88
C LEU A 107 0.79 -2.92 -9.22
N LYS A 108 1.43 -3.84 -9.95
CA LYS A 108 2.22 -3.56 -11.15
C LYS A 108 1.42 -3.53 -12.46
N LYS A 109 0.29 -4.25 -12.52
CA LYS A 109 -0.48 -4.45 -13.75
C LYS A 109 -1.92 -4.00 -13.59
N HIS A 110 -2.51 -3.50 -14.69
CA HIS A 110 -3.94 -3.19 -14.75
C HIS A 110 -4.80 -4.42 -14.38
N GLY A 111 -5.82 -4.22 -13.55
CA GLY A 111 -6.70 -5.29 -13.06
C GLY A 111 -6.08 -6.18 -11.98
N GLU A 112 -4.80 -5.97 -11.61
CA GLU A 112 -4.22 -6.67 -10.47
C GLU A 112 -4.88 -6.20 -9.18
N SER A 113 -5.31 -7.16 -8.35
CA SER A 113 -6.02 -6.86 -7.11
C SER A 113 -5.55 -7.74 -5.95
N PHE A 114 -5.74 -7.27 -4.73
CA PHE A 114 -5.51 -8.06 -3.52
C PHE A 114 -6.42 -7.61 -2.38
N VAL A 115 -6.68 -8.53 -1.47
CA VAL A 115 -7.50 -8.28 -0.28
C VAL A 115 -6.63 -7.72 0.84
N ALA A 116 -6.77 -6.42 1.14
CA ALA A 116 -6.01 -5.74 2.19
C ALA A 116 -6.60 -5.97 3.59
N ALA A 117 -7.92 -6.13 3.69
CA ALA A 117 -8.60 -6.46 4.94
C ALA A 117 -9.77 -7.39 4.67
N LYS A 118 -9.71 -8.62 5.20
CA LYS A 118 -10.78 -9.62 5.09
C LYS A 118 -11.94 -9.27 6.02
N GLY A 119 -13.17 -9.37 5.52
CA GLY A 119 -14.39 -9.23 6.30
C GLY A 119 -14.57 -10.30 7.35
N GLY A 120 -15.23 -9.94 8.44
CA GLY A 120 -15.56 -10.87 9.51
C GLY A 120 -16.48 -12.00 9.03
N LYS A 121 -16.26 -13.21 9.50
CA LYS A 121 -17.15 -14.36 9.22
C LYS A 121 -18.50 -14.14 9.89
N GLY A 122 -19.58 -14.55 9.23
CA GLY A 122 -20.91 -14.59 9.86
C GLY A 122 -20.96 -15.62 11.00
N GLY A 123 -21.58 -15.25 12.10
CA GLY A 123 -21.78 -16.12 13.24
C GLY A 123 -22.82 -17.22 12.95
N LYS A 124 -22.63 -18.40 13.50
CA LYS A 124 -23.55 -19.53 13.34
C LYS A 124 -24.80 -19.36 14.22
N GLY A 125 -25.97 -19.58 13.65
CA GLY A 125 -27.23 -19.61 14.39
C GLY A 125 -27.35 -20.85 15.26
N ASN A 126 -28.30 -20.81 16.24
CA ASN A 126 -28.51 -21.89 17.21
C ASN A 126 -28.85 -23.24 16.53
N THR A 127 -29.39 -23.23 15.32
CA THR A 127 -29.67 -24.46 14.56
C THR A 127 -28.41 -25.32 14.35
N LYS A 128 -27.22 -24.71 14.23
CA LYS A 128 -25.95 -25.42 14.00
C LYS A 128 -25.38 -26.09 15.26
N TYR A 129 -25.92 -25.76 16.43
CA TYR A 129 -25.47 -26.26 17.73
C TYR A 129 -26.41 -27.33 18.32
N ALA A 130 -27.48 -27.68 17.60
CA ALA A 130 -28.36 -28.77 17.98
C ALA A 130 -27.65 -30.13 17.87
N THR A 131 -27.66 -30.88 18.95
CA THR A 131 -27.11 -32.26 19.02
C THR A 131 -28.17 -33.18 19.62
N SER A 132 -27.93 -34.50 19.60
CA SER A 132 -28.82 -35.49 20.22
C SER A 132 -29.04 -35.26 21.72
N THR A 133 -28.03 -34.75 22.41
CA THR A 133 -28.08 -34.46 23.85
C THR A 133 -28.51 -33.02 24.13
N ARG A 134 -28.27 -32.07 23.25
CA ARG A 134 -28.69 -30.67 23.35
C ARG A 134 -29.60 -30.30 22.18
N GLN A 135 -30.90 -30.61 22.33
CA GLN A 135 -31.89 -30.43 21.28
C GLN A 135 -32.36 -28.97 21.09
N ALA A 136 -32.26 -28.15 22.13
CA ALA A 136 -32.72 -26.76 22.13
C ALA A 136 -31.59 -25.81 22.61
N PRO A 137 -30.50 -25.63 21.84
CA PRO A 137 -29.42 -24.69 22.20
C PRO A 137 -29.95 -23.25 22.20
N ASN A 138 -29.75 -22.53 23.32
CA ASN A 138 -30.19 -21.16 23.50
C ASN A 138 -29.05 -20.14 23.28
N PHE A 139 -28.08 -20.47 22.45
CA PHE A 139 -26.97 -19.62 22.11
C PHE A 139 -26.67 -19.66 20.58
N ALA A 140 -26.05 -18.61 20.10
CA ALA A 140 -25.54 -18.49 18.74
C ALA A 140 -24.15 -17.81 18.76
N GLU A 141 -23.41 -17.99 17.70
CA GLU A 141 -22.09 -17.39 17.55
C GLU A 141 -22.23 -15.93 17.09
N ALA A 142 -21.44 -15.03 17.70
CA ALA A 142 -21.35 -13.66 17.20
C ALA A 142 -20.61 -13.62 15.87
N GLY A 143 -20.88 -12.59 15.07
CA GLY A 143 -20.15 -12.33 13.85
C GLY A 143 -18.71 -11.95 14.14
N GLY A 144 -17.80 -12.38 13.27
CA GLY A 144 -16.39 -12.03 13.34
C GLY A 144 -16.17 -10.52 13.20
N PHE A 145 -15.08 -10.02 13.81
CA PHE A 145 -14.77 -8.58 13.81
C PHE A 145 -14.38 -8.07 12.44
N ALA A 146 -14.58 -6.78 12.27
CA ALA A 146 -13.95 -6.01 11.20
C ALA A 146 -12.43 -5.91 11.47
N LYS A 147 -11.63 -6.02 10.40
CA LYS A 147 -10.20 -5.71 10.45
C LYS A 147 -10.00 -4.23 10.07
N GLU A 148 -9.27 -3.52 10.90
CA GLU A 148 -8.94 -2.10 10.72
C GLU A 148 -7.44 -1.98 10.46
N ARG A 149 -7.05 -1.10 9.51
CA ARG A 149 -5.65 -0.82 9.20
C ARG A 149 -5.49 0.61 8.74
N ASN A 150 -4.37 1.21 9.12
CA ASN A 150 -3.86 2.41 8.46
C ASN A 150 -2.88 1.98 7.38
N VAL A 151 -3.13 2.38 6.14
CA VAL A 151 -2.27 2.03 5.02
C VAL A 151 -1.73 3.28 4.34
N ILE A 152 -0.50 3.17 3.86
CA ILE A 152 0.16 4.18 3.06
C ILE A 152 0.13 3.69 1.61
N LEU A 153 -0.46 4.49 0.74
CA LEU A 153 -0.39 4.30 -0.69
C LEU A 153 0.78 5.13 -1.22
N GLU A 154 1.69 4.52 -1.94
CA GLU A 154 2.84 5.18 -2.54
C GLU A 154 2.98 4.77 -4.00
N MET A 155 3.02 5.74 -4.92
CA MET A 155 3.25 5.46 -6.33
C MET A 155 4.75 5.28 -6.59
N LYS A 156 5.13 4.14 -7.18
CA LYS A 156 6.53 3.83 -7.53
C LYS A 156 7.03 4.62 -8.72
N LEU A 157 6.20 4.83 -9.72
CA LEU A 157 6.59 5.43 -10.99
C LEU A 157 6.24 6.91 -11.01
N ILE A 158 7.26 7.75 -11.05
CA ILE A 158 7.10 9.18 -11.30
C ILE A 158 7.28 9.49 -12.77
N ALA A 159 8.23 8.84 -13.42
CA ALA A 159 8.50 8.97 -14.86
C ALA A 159 9.13 7.70 -15.41
N ASP A 160 8.85 7.40 -16.69
CA ASP A 160 9.50 6.30 -17.41
C ASP A 160 10.88 6.75 -17.90
N VAL A 161 11.01 8.04 -18.31
CA VAL A 161 12.21 8.64 -18.85
C VAL A 161 12.63 9.85 -18.01
N GLY A 162 13.86 9.87 -17.55
CA GLY A 162 14.44 11.00 -16.81
C GLY A 162 15.36 11.85 -17.70
N LEU A 163 15.21 13.19 -17.65
CA LEU A 163 16.16 14.12 -18.26
C LEU A 163 17.23 14.50 -17.23
N VAL A 164 18.49 14.29 -17.56
CA VAL A 164 19.65 14.67 -16.76
C VAL A 164 20.55 15.61 -17.54
N GLY A 165 21.25 16.50 -16.88
CA GLY A 165 22.13 17.47 -17.52
C GLY A 165 22.34 18.72 -16.69
N PHE A 166 23.33 19.51 -17.01
CA PHE A 166 23.64 20.77 -16.35
C PHE A 166 22.50 21.80 -16.47
N PRO A 167 22.46 22.85 -15.61
CA PRO A 167 21.56 23.98 -15.81
C PRO A 167 21.77 24.61 -17.21
N ASN A 168 20.71 25.15 -17.80
CA ASN A 168 20.67 25.86 -19.06
C ASN A 168 21.04 25.04 -20.32
N VAL A 169 21.23 23.72 -20.23
CA VAL A 169 21.47 22.87 -21.41
C VAL A 169 20.22 22.60 -22.24
N GLY A 170 19.03 23.00 -21.75
CA GLY A 170 17.77 22.91 -22.49
C GLY A 170 16.84 21.76 -22.09
N LYS A 171 17.01 21.11 -20.92
CA LYS A 171 16.12 20.03 -20.41
C LYS A 171 14.66 20.43 -20.38
N SER A 172 14.34 21.54 -19.70
CA SER A 172 12.96 22.02 -19.55
C SER A 172 12.36 22.47 -20.89
N THR A 173 13.20 22.95 -21.82
CA THR A 173 12.77 23.26 -23.18
C THR A 173 12.43 21.99 -23.96
N LEU A 174 13.27 20.95 -23.86
CA LEU A 174 13.00 19.64 -24.46
C LEU A 174 11.70 19.06 -23.92
N LEU A 175 11.49 19.06 -22.59
CA LEU A 175 10.26 18.61 -21.98
C LEU A 175 9.05 19.38 -22.51
N SER A 176 9.16 20.71 -22.62
CA SER A 176 8.06 21.57 -23.06
C SER A 176 7.64 21.32 -24.51
N VAL A 177 8.60 21.12 -25.43
CA VAL A 177 8.32 20.88 -26.86
C VAL A 177 7.88 19.43 -27.13
N SER A 178 8.26 18.49 -26.26
CA SER A 178 7.97 17.06 -26.40
C SER A 178 6.58 16.69 -25.89
N THR A 179 5.93 17.54 -25.10
CA THR A 179 4.69 17.22 -24.41
C THR A 179 3.47 17.79 -25.12
N SER A 180 2.41 16.97 -25.26
CA SER A 180 1.14 17.37 -25.88
C SER A 180 0.33 18.37 -25.04
N ALA A 181 0.65 18.53 -23.77
CA ALA A 181 0.04 19.48 -22.84
C ALA A 181 1.16 20.18 -22.06
N LYS A 182 0.92 21.42 -21.61
CA LYS A 182 1.91 22.13 -20.79
C LYS A 182 2.43 21.24 -19.66
N PRO A 183 3.75 21.12 -19.48
CA PRO A 183 4.35 20.37 -18.37
C PRO A 183 3.72 20.81 -17.05
N LYS A 184 3.40 19.87 -16.19
CA LYS A 184 2.84 20.16 -14.87
C LYS A 184 3.93 20.10 -13.83
N ILE A 185 4.07 21.15 -13.06
CA ILE A 185 4.89 21.16 -11.85
C ILE A 185 4.24 20.21 -10.86
N ALA A 186 4.94 19.17 -10.48
CA ALA A 186 4.50 18.23 -9.45
C ALA A 186 5.06 18.68 -8.11
N ASN A 187 4.20 19.31 -7.28
CA ASN A 187 4.57 19.74 -5.93
C ASN A 187 4.66 18.53 -5.02
N TYR A 188 5.85 18.03 -4.80
CA TYR A 188 6.12 16.99 -3.81
C TYR A 188 6.44 17.64 -2.46
N HIS A 189 5.69 17.31 -1.42
CA HIS A 189 5.84 17.90 -0.07
C HIS A 189 7.20 17.59 0.59
N PHE A 190 8.05 16.80 -0.05
CA PHE A 190 9.35 16.35 0.44
C PHE A 190 10.51 16.73 -0.49
N THR A 191 10.26 17.44 -1.60
CA THR A 191 11.30 17.97 -2.49
C THR A 191 11.37 19.48 -2.34
N THR A 192 12.58 20.02 -2.27
CA THR A 192 12.82 21.48 -2.33
C THR A 192 12.69 22.00 -3.77
N ILE A 193 12.77 21.09 -4.76
CA ILE A 193 12.66 21.40 -6.18
C ILE A 193 11.61 20.48 -6.77
N ASP A 194 10.51 21.06 -7.20
CA ASP A 194 9.41 20.34 -7.82
C ASP A 194 9.80 19.91 -9.25
N PRO A 195 9.81 18.60 -9.60
CA PRO A 195 10.13 18.17 -10.95
C PRO A 195 9.01 18.56 -11.90
N ASN A 196 9.39 18.96 -13.10
CA ASN A 196 8.47 19.16 -14.20
C ASN A 196 8.20 17.81 -14.87
N LEU A 197 6.93 17.42 -14.94
CA LEU A 197 6.49 16.18 -15.58
C LEU A 197 5.72 16.48 -16.86
N GLY A 198 5.94 15.66 -17.88
CA GLY A 198 5.21 15.75 -19.13
C GLY A 198 4.90 14.37 -19.71
N VAL A 199 3.71 14.24 -20.30
CA VAL A 199 3.34 13.04 -21.07
C VAL A 199 3.76 13.25 -22.51
N VAL A 200 4.68 12.42 -22.97
CA VAL A 200 5.15 12.37 -24.34
C VAL A 200 4.37 11.30 -25.09
N LYS A 201 3.91 11.64 -26.28
CA LYS A 201 3.26 10.69 -27.19
C LYS A 201 4.08 10.66 -28.49
N ILE A 202 4.59 9.49 -28.82
CA ILE A 202 5.33 9.25 -30.06
C ILE A 202 4.83 7.95 -30.69
N TYR A 203 4.40 8.03 -31.95
CA TYR A 203 3.71 6.94 -32.66
C TYR A 203 2.57 6.37 -31.79
N ASP A 204 2.54 5.08 -31.56
CA ASP A 204 1.54 4.39 -30.74
C ASP A 204 1.95 4.23 -29.26
N THR A 205 3.12 4.81 -28.89
CA THR A 205 3.66 4.72 -27.53
C THR A 205 3.48 6.04 -26.77
N SER A 206 3.11 5.97 -25.52
CA SER A 206 3.09 7.12 -24.61
C SER A 206 3.84 6.80 -23.32
N PHE A 207 4.67 7.73 -22.87
CA PHE A 207 5.44 7.60 -21.64
C PHE A 207 5.50 8.93 -20.88
N VAL A 208 5.81 8.86 -19.59
CA VAL A 208 6.01 10.04 -18.76
C VAL A 208 7.49 10.40 -18.72
N MET A 209 7.80 11.66 -19.03
CA MET A 209 9.14 12.21 -18.98
C MET A 209 9.26 13.24 -17.86
N ALA A 210 10.33 13.18 -17.07
CA ALA A 210 10.61 14.10 -15.97
C ALA A 210 11.87 14.93 -16.24
N ASP A 211 11.78 16.24 -16.02
CA ASP A 211 12.96 17.10 -15.92
C ASP A 211 13.51 16.98 -14.50
N ILE A 212 14.69 16.40 -14.40
CA ILE A 212 15.37 16.11 -13.15
C ILE A 212 16.35 17.25 -12.88
N ALA A 213 15.82 18.35 -12.30
CA ALA A 213 16.66 19.46 -11.87
C ALA A 213 17.41 19.09 -10.58
N GLY A 214 18.68 19.44 -10.47
CA GLY A 214 19.41 19.40 -9.19
C GLY A 214 20.31 18.20 -8.93
N ILE A 215 20.62 17.33 -9.93
CA ILE A 215 21.68 16.31 -9.76
C ILE A 215 23.06 17.00 -9.60
N ILE A 216 23.25 18.16 -10.21
CA ILE A 216 24.57 18.79 -10.48
C ILE A 216 24.95 19.91 -9.52
N GLU A 217 24.09 20.40 -8.64
CA GLU A 217 24.42 21.44 -7.68
C GLU A 217 24.34 20.96 -6.22
N GLY A 218 25.40 20.27 -5.74
CA GLY A 218 25.61 20.04 -4.30
C GLY A 218 24.86 18.87 -3.68
N ALA A 219 24.42 17.87 -4.44
CA ALA A 219 23.78 16.66 -3.88
C ALA A 219 24.75 15.84 -3.02
N SER A 220 26.05 15.96 -3.22
CA SER A 220 27.11 15.29 -2.46
C SER A 220 27.51 16.01 -1.16
N GLU A 221 27.14 17.28 -0.97
CA GLU A 221 27.54 18.09 0.19
C GLU A 221 26.53 18.14 1.33
N GLY A 222 25.83 17.08 1.64
CA GLY A 222 25.32 16.86 3.01
C GLY A 222 24.05 17.57 3.46
N ALA A 223 23.28 18.24 2.61
CA ALA A 223 21.96 18.69 2.97
C ALA A 223 20.93 17.58 2.65
N GLY A 224 20.37 16.92 3.65
CA GLY A 224 19.49 15.72 3.58
C GLY A 224 18.26 15.74 2.66
N LEU A 225 18.24 16.62 1.68
CA LEU A 225 17.20 16.84 0.67
C LEU A 225 17.39 16.02 -0.61
N GLY A 226 18.65 15.69 -0.96
CA GLY A 226 18.99 14.94 -2.17
C GLY A 226 18.52 13.47 -2.14
N HIS A 227 18.66 12.78 -1.02
CA HIS A 227 18.42 11.33 -0.93
C HIS A 227 17.00 10.87 -1.24
N ARG A 228 15.97 11.65 -0.92
CA ARG A 228 14.58 11.26 -1.20
C ARG A 228 14.21 11.48 -2.67
N PHE A 229 14.71 12.56 -3.26
CA PHE A 229 14.48 12.89 -4.67
C PHE A 229 15.20 11.90 -5.58
N LEU A 230 16.41 11.53 -5.23
CA LEU A 230 17.25 10.59 -6.01
C LEU A 230 16.67 9.15 -6.00
N LYS A 231 15.95 8.73 -4.94
CA LYS A 231 15.12 7.50 -4.96
C LYS A 231 14.07 7.48 -6.08
N HIS A 232 13.58 8.65 -6.49
CA HIS A 232 12.60 8.73 -7.57
C HIS A 232 13.26 8.63 -8.95
N ILE A 233 14.51 9.05 -9.08
CA ILE A 233 15.32 8.87 -10.29
C ILE A 233 15.70 7.40 -10.47
N GLU A 234 16.00 6.71 -9.39
CA GLU A 234 16.23 5.25 -9.42
C GLU A 234 15.05 4.48 -10.02
N ARG A 235 13.86 5.07 -10.03
CA ARG A 235 12.63 4.47 -10.56
C ARG A 235 12.40 4.76 -12.05
N THR A 236 13.13 5.69 -12.68
CA THR A 236 13.08 5.89 -14.13
C THR A 236 13.72 4.68 -14.83
N LYS A 237 13.22 4.33 -16.01
CA LYS A 237 13.70 3.17 -16.77
C LYS A 237 14.78 3.52 -17.75
N VAL A 238 14.71 4.71 -18.34
CA VAL A 238 15.66 5.24 -19.34
C VAL A 238 16.06 6.65 -18.94
N LEU A 239 17.31 7.03 -19.19
CA LEU A 239 17.82 8.39 -19.00
C LEU A 239 18.14 9.03 -20.34
N ILE A 240 17.79 10.31 -20.49
CA ILE A 240 18.25 11.16 -21.58
C ILE A 240 19.20 12.20 -20.97
N GLN A 241 20.47 12.08 -21.31
CA GLN A 241 21.50 13.05 -20.93
C GLN A 241 21.54 14.19 -21.95
N VAL A 242 21.15 15.38 -21.52
CA VAL A 242 21.15 16.57 -22.39
C VAL A 242 22.42 17.34 -22.17
N VAL A 243 23.20 17.49 -23.23
CA VAL A 243 24.49 18.20 -23.23
C VAL A 243 24.44 19.37 -24.22
N ASP A 244 24.94 20.53 -23.82
CA ASP A 244 25.12 21.70 -24.70
C ASP A 244 26.40 21.55 -25.48
N VAL A 245 26.30 21.20 -26.78
CA VAL A 245 27.47 20.98 -27.63
C VAL A 245 28.03 22.26 -28.24
N SER A 246 27.32 23.38 -28.07
CA SER A 246 27.78 24.67 -28.59
C SER A 246 28.83 25.37 -27.73
N GLY A 247 29.00 24.89 -26.46
CA GLY A 247 29.86 25.57 -25.49
C GLY A 247 29.38 26.98 -25.10
N SER A 248 28.13 27.34 -25.40
CA SER A 248 27.58 28.68 -25.18
C SER A 248 27.66 29.17 -23.73
N GLU A 249 27.70 28.22 -22.79
CA GLU A 249 27.84 28.50 -21.33
C GLU A 249 29.32 28.48 -20.87
N GLY A 250 30.28 28.40 -21.78
CA GLY A 250 31.73 28.37 -21.47
C GLY A 250 32.22 27.06 -20.88
N ARG A 251 31.47 25.96 -21.05
CA ARG A 251 31.81 24.62 -20.59
C ARG A 251 32.18 23.70 -21.75
N ASP A 252 33.06 22.72 -21.45
CA ASP A 252 33.42 21.69 -22.42
C ASP A 252 32.36 20.59 -22.41
N PRO A 253 31.75 20.25 -23.56
CA PRO A 253 30.72 19.19 -23.63
C PRO A 253 31.21 17.83 -23.16
N LYS A 254 32.48 17.45 -23.37
CA LYS A 254 33.06 16.19 -22.91
C LYS A 254 33.19 16.16 -21.40
N GLU A 255 33.69 17.25 -20.82
CA GLU A 255 33.74 17.35 -19.35
C GLU A 255 32.37 17.34 -18.70
N ASP A 256 31.39 17.98 -19.32
CA ASP A 256 30.00 17.97 -18.83
C ASP A 256 29.42 16.56 -18.85
N PHE A 257 29.63 15.80 -19.92
CA PHE A 257 29.22 14.41 -20.05
C PHE A 257 29.85 13.53 -18.96
N ASP A 258 31.15 13.62 -18.76
CA ASP A 258 31.90 12.82 -17.77
C ASP A 258 31.48 13.17 -16.35
N LYS A 259 31.29 14.45 -16.02
CA LYS A 259 30.83 14.91 -14.71
C LYS A 259 29.45 14.35 -14.36
N ILE A 260 28.52 14.34 -15.32
CA ILE A 260 27.18 13.79 -15.13
C ILE A 260 27.27 12.27 -14.83
N ASN A 261 28.04 11.54 -15.65
CA ASN A 261 28.20 10.09 -15.41
C ASN A 261 28.83 9.79 -14.04
N LYS A 262 29.83 10.57 -13.64
CA LYS A 262 30.47 10.44 -12.33
C LYS A 262 29.51 10.75 -11.18
N GLU A 263 28.64 11.74 -11.32
CA GLU A 263 27.63 12.04 -10.31
C GLU A 263 26.55 10.93 -10.21
N LEU A 264 26.12 10.38 -11.36
CA LEU A 264 25.21 9.23 -11.38
C LEU A 264 25.82 8.01 -10.69
N GLU A 265 27.11 7.74 -10.94
CA GLU A 265 27.87 6.64 -10.30
C GLU A 265 28.01 6.83 -8.79
N GLN A 266 28.42 8.04 -8.37
CA GLN A 266 28.57 8.36 -6.93
C GLN A 266 27.26 8.23 -6.16
N TYR A 267 26.15 8.48 -6.83
CA TYR A 267 24.84 8.37 -6.21
C TYR A 267 24.38 6.90 -6.12
N SER A 268 24.39 6.17 -7.22
CA SER A 268 23.96 4.77 -7.29
C SER A 268 24.50 4.09 -8.54
N GLU A 269 25.23 3.01 -8.37
CA GLU A 269 25.65 2.16 -9.49
C GLU A 269 24.46 1.67 -10.35
N LYS A 270 23.27 1.56 -9.76
CA LYS A 270 22.05 1.18 -10.47
C LYS A 270 21.63 2.23 -11.48
N LEU A 271 21.89 3.52 -11.21
CA LEU A 271 21.59 4.61 -12.15
C LEU A 271 22.51 4.62 -13.36
N LEU A 272 23.79 4.38 -13.15
CA LEU A 272 24.76 4.33 -14.24
C LEU A 272 24.49 3.15 -15.18
N LYS A 273 24.00 2.02 -14.65
CA LYS A 273 23.67 0.82 -15.45
C LYS A 273 22.39 0.94 -16.28
N LYS A 274 21.61 1.99 -16.08
CA LYS A 274 20.37 2.19 -16.86
C LYS A 274 20.70 2.53 -18.32
N PRO A 275 19.83 2.11 -19.26
CA PRO A 275 19.95 2.55 -20.65
C PRO A 275 19.92 4.07 -20.73
N GLN A 276 20.94 4.63 -21.36
CA GLN A 276 21.10 6.07 -21.54
C GLN A 276 21.14 6.43 -23.02
N ILE A 277 20.68 7.65 -23.32
CA ILE A 277 20.77 8.29 -24.63
C ILE A 277 21.35 9.68 -24.41
N VAL A 278 22.27 10.12 -25.27
CA VAL A 278 22.86 11.45 -25.19
C VAL A 278 22.20 12.33 -26.25
N ALA A 279 21.58 13.40 -25.80
CA ALA A 279 20.97 14.42 -26.65
C ALA A 279 21.92 15.63 -26.74
N ALA A 280 22.63 15.77 -27.86
CA ALA A 280 23.52 16.85 -28.16
C ALA A 280 22.70 18.09 -28.58
N ASN A 281 22.38 18.94 -27.60
CA ASN A 281 21.50 20.09 -27.81
C ASN A 281 22.24 21.35 -28.24
N LYS A 282 21.50 22.31 -28.76
CA LYS A 282 21.96 23.58 -29.33
C LYS A 282 22.82 23.41 -30.61
N ILE A 283 22.55 22.33 -31.36
CA ILE A 283 23.25 22.05 -32.60
C ILE A 283 23.06 23.16 -33.68
N ASP A 284 21.97 23.92 -33.55
CA ASP A 284 21.66 25.07 -34.38
C ASP A 284 22.72 26.18 -34.31
N LEU A 285 23.51 26.23 -33.23
CA LEU A 285 24.57 27.24 -33.06
C LEU A 285 25.90 26.87 -33.76
N ILE A 286 26.16 25.57 -33.95
CA ILE A 286 27.45 25.10 -34.52
C ILE A 286 27.30 24.32 -35.83
N GLY A 287 26.13 23.65 -36.00
CA GLY A 287 25.87 22.77 -37.15
C GLY A 287 26.33 21.33 -36.92
N GLU A 288 25.63 20.37 -37.57
CA GLU A 288 25.94 18.94 -37.45
C GLU A 288 27.27 18.52 -38.07
N ASP A 289 27.78 19.31 -39.05
CA ASP A 289 29.05 19.07 -39.71
C ASP A 289 30.24 19.71 -38.99
N SER A 290 30.02 20.37 -37.85
CA SER A 290 31.09 21.03 -37.10
C SER A 290 32.08 20.03 -36.51
N GLU A 291 33.36 20.42 -36.46
CA GLU A 291 34.40 19.58 -35.87
C GLU A 291 34.16 19.32 -34.40
N GLU A 292 33.65 20.30 -33.68
CA GLU A 292 33.32 20.22 -32.25
C GLU A 292 32.24 19.15 -31.97
N TYR A 293 31.18 19.12 -32.79
CA TYR A 293 30.15 18.12 -32.65
C TYR A 293 30.65 16.72 -33.02
N GLN A 294 31.36 16.57 -34.12
CA GLN A 294 31.89 15.27 -34.56
C GLN A 294 32.88 14.70 -33.54
N ASP A 295 33.72 15.54 -32.94
CA ASP A 295 34.67 15.15 -31.91
C ASP A 295 33.95 14.74 -30.60
N PHE A 296 32.92 15.46 -30.21
CA PHE A 296 32.06 15.08 -29.08
C PHE A 296 31.34 13.76 -29.34
N LYS A 297 30.75 13.61 -30.53
CA LYS A 297 30.02 12.40 -30.92
C LYS A 297 30.93 11.17 -30.88
N ALA A 298 32.11 11.26 -31.50
CA ALA A 298 33.09 10.16 -31.49
C ALA A 298 33.48 9.77 -30.06
N TYR A 299 33.72 10.75 -29.19
CA TYR A 299 34.08 10.55 -27.79
C TYR A 299 33.01 9.78 -27.00
N VAL A 300 31.72 10.13 -27.17
CA VAL A 300 30.61 9.52 -26.48
C VAL A 300 30.27 8.14 -27.03
N GLU A 301 30.36 7.96 -28.37
CA GLU A 301 30.15 6.67 -29.04
C GLU A 301 31.25 5.65 -28.67
N GLU A 302 32.50 6.08 -28.47
CA GLU A 302 33.59 5.23 -27.96
C GLU A 302 33.28 4.66 -26.55
N GLN A 303 32.53 5.40 -25.75
CA GLN A 303 32.06 4.93 -24.42
C GLN A 303 30.79 4.09 -24.50
N GLY A 304 30.25 3.82 -25.70
CA GLY A 304 29.13 2.92 -25.92
C GLY A 304 27.73 3.57 -25.83
N TYR A 305 27.64 4.89 -25.82
CA TYR A 305 26.37 5.62 -25.81
C TYR A 305 25.96 6.11 -27.18
N GLU A 306 24.67 6.13 -27.47
CA GLU A 306 24.09 6.68 -28.70
C GLU A 306 23.91 8.20 -28.56
N VAL A 307 24.36 8.95 -29.55
CA VAL A 307 24.31 10.42 -29.60
C VAL A 307 23.35 10.89 -30.69
N PHE A 308 22.44 11.77 -30.32
CA PHE A 308 21.49 12.37 -31.25
C PHE A 308 21.63 13.89 -31.24
N PRO A 309 21.91 14.51 -32.41
CA PRO A 309 21.95 15.96 -32.54
C PRO A 309 20.53 16.52 -32.46
N MET A 310 20.35 17.58 -31.67
CA MET A 310 19.05 18.24 -31.59
C MET A 310 19.18 19.74 -31.31
N SER A 311 18.11 20.47 -31.64
CA SER A 311 17.84 21.80 -31.11
C SER A 311 16.44 21.88 -30.60
N ALA A 312 16.29 21.93 -29.28
CA ALA A 312 14.98 21.93 -28.62
C ALA A 312 14.13 23.17 -29.00
N PRO A 313 14.65 24.40 -29.05
CA PRO A 313 13.85 25.59 -29.38
C PRO A 313 13.21 25.57 -30.77
N ILE A 314 13.90 25.00 -31.78
CA ILE A 314 13.41 24.91 -33.15
C ILE A 314 12.86 23.54 -33.52
N ASN A 315 12.75 22.64 -32.51
CA ASN A 315 12.21 21.28 -32.64
C ASN A 315 12.91 20.42 -33.71
N GLN A 316 14.22 20.64 -33.93
CA GLN A 316 15.06 19.85 -34.82
C GLN A 316 15.64 18.65 -34.05
N GLY A 317 15.60 17.42 -34.61
CA GLY A 317 16.18 16.22 -34.00
C GLY A 317 15.45 15.70 -32.74
N VAL A 318 14.41 16.41 -32.28
CA VAL A 318 13.69 16.05 -31.04
C VAL A 318 12.93 14.74 -31.20
N GLN A 319 12.31 14.49 -32.36
CA GLN A 319 11.56 13.27 -32.61
C GLN A 319 12.46 12.03 -32.63
N GLU A 320 13.66 12.14 -33.13
CA GLU A 320 14.69 11.09 -33.20
C GLU A 320 15.13 10.70 -31.77
N VAL A 321 15.37 11.68 -30.89
CA VAL A 321 15.69 11.45 -29.46
C VAL A 321 14.56 10.74 -28.78
N LEU A 322 13.31 11.18 -28.97
CA LEU A 322 12.14 10.60 -28.35
C LEU A 322 11.86 9.19 -28.88
N ALA A 323 12.05 8.92 -30.16
CA ALA A 323 11.90 7.60 -30.75
C ALA A 323 12.95 6.62 -30.20
N ALA A 324 14.20 7.05 -30.08
CA ALA A 324 15.26 6.25 -29.47
C ALA A 324 14.94 5.93 -27.98
N ALA A 325 14.44 6.93 -27.22
CA ALA A 325 14.02 6.73 -25.85
C ALA A 325 12.86 5.74 -25.73
N ALA A 326 11.85 5.84 -26.61
CA ALA A 326 10.72 4.91 -26.66
C ALA A 326 11.17 3.48 -27.00
N ASN A 327 12.09 3.31 -27.95
CA ASN A 327 12.63 2.00 -28.31
C ASN A 327 13.40 1.36 -27.14
N LYS A 328 14.28 2.12 -26.47
CA LYS A 328 15.00 1.64 -25.28
C LYS A 328 14.02 1.30 -24.13
N LEU A 329 13.00 2.11 -23.95
CA LEU A 329 11.95 1.84 -22.95
C LEU A 329 11.21 0.52 -23.24
N GLN A 330 10.86 0.26 -24.49
CA GLN A 330 10.23 -1.00 -24.89
C GLN A 330 11.16 -2.21 -24.65
N GLN A 331 12.44 -2.09 -24.91
CA GLN A 331 13.44 -3.14 -24.63
C GLN A 331 13.49 -3.46 -23.13
N VAL A 332 13.59 -2.43 -22.27
CA VAL A 332 13.61 -2.59 -20.82
C VAL A 332 12.31 -3.19 -20.31
N LEU A 333 11.18 -2.84 -20.91
CA LEU A 333 9.87 -3.41 -20.51
C LEU A 333 9.69 -4.86 -20.95
N ALA A 334 10.40 -5.29 -22.00
CA ALA A 334 10.36 -6.68 -22.49
C ALA A 334 11.27 -7.63 -21.66
N GLU A 335 12.28 -7.08 -20.99
CA GLU A 335 13.13 -7.85 -20.07
C GLU A 335 12.40 -8.20 -18.79
N PRO A 336 12.61 -9.41 -18.21
CA PRO A 336 12.10 -9.74 -16.89
C PRO A 336 12.64 -8.74 -15.88
N GLN A 337 11.75 -7.96 -15.27
CA GLN A 337 12.17 -7.02 -14.23
C GLN A 337 12.58 -7.82 -12.99
N GLU A 338 13.75 -7.50 -12.44
CA GLU A 338 14.14 -7.98 -11.12
C GLU A 338 13.03 -7.59 -10.12
N GLU A 339 12.52 -8.56 -9.39
CA GLU A 339 11.57 -8.28 -8.32
C GLU A 339 12.32 -7.50 -7.26
N ASP A 340 11.80 -6.32 -6.93
CA ASP A 340 12.32 -5.56 -5.80
C ASP A 340 12.18 -6.42 -4.54
N ASP A 341 13.27 -6.66 -3.83
CA ASP A 341 13.33 -7.41 -2.58
C ASP A 341 12.67 -6.57 -1.46
N TYR A 342 11.36 -6.80 -1.24
CA TYR A 342 10.64 -6.23 -0.11
C TYR A 342 10.42 -7.30 0.95
N GLU A 343 10.56 -6.93 2.21
CA GLU A 343 9.93 -7.69 3.27
C GLU A 343 8.40 -7.55 3.11
N LEU A 344 7.78 -8.64 2.65
CA LEU A 344 6.35 -8.68 2.42
C LEU A 344 5.60 -8.82 3.73
N PHE A 345 4.47 -8.13 3.82
CA PHE A 345 3.54 -8.29 4.93
C PHE A 345 2.97 -9.71 4.93
N ASP A 346 3.15 -10.42 6.03
CA ASP A 346 2.68 -11.79 6.17
C ASP A 346 1.28 -11.82 6.80
N PHE A 347 0.25 -11.93 5.94
CA PHE A 347 -1.14 -12.03 6.37
C PHE A 347 -1.44 -13.29 7.19
N GLU A 348 -0.63 -14.36 7.06
CA GLU A 348 -0.82 -15.61 7.81
C GLU A 348 -0.26 -15.48 9.23
N LYS A 349 0.84 -14.75 9.41
CA LYS A 349 1.34 -14.42 10.75
C LYS A 349 0.36 -13.59 11.56
N ASP A 350 -0.35 -12.65 10.90
CA ASP A 350 -1.38 -11.84 11.53
C ASP A 350 -2.60 -12.67 11.99
N GLU A 351 -2.85 -13.84 11.36
CA GLU A 351 -3.92 -14.79 11.76
C GLU A 351 -3.42 -15.88 12.73
N ASN A 352 -2.13 -16.22 12.71
CA ASN A 352 -1.51 -17.32 13.46
C ASN A 352 -0.44 -16.88 14.47
N ASP A 353 -0.48 -15.60 14.90
CA ASP A 353 0.41 -15.07 15.92
C ASP A 353 0.46 -16.04 17.15
N PRO A 354 1.60 -16.56 17.54
CA PRO A 354 1.71 -17.40 18.74
C PRO A 354 1.15 -16.73 19.99
N ASP A 355 1.26 -15.39 20.06
CA ASP A 355 0.70 -14.59 21.14
C ASP A 355 -0.82 -14.37 21.01
N TYR A 356 -1.43 -14.78 19.89
CA TYR A 356 -2.87 -14.63 19.69
C TYR A 356 -3.70 -15.33 20.75
N ARG A 357 -3.23 -16.47 21.26
CA ARG A 357 -3.88 -17.28 22.30
C ARG A 357 -3.43 -16.94 23.71
N THR A 358 -2.34 -16.21 23.83
CA THR A 358 -1.76 -15.87 25.14
C THR A 358 -2.64 -14.83 25.83
N VAL A 359 -3.02 -15.11 27.06
CA VAL A 359 -3.68 -14.15 27.96
C VAL A 359 -2.65 -13.73 28.97
N THR A 360 -2.43 -12.43 29.10
CA THR A 360 -1.56 -11.85 30.11
C THR A 360 -2.39 -11.09 31.13
N VAL A 361 -1.98 -11.16 32.39
CA VAL A 361 -2.60 -10.47 33.50
C VAL A 361 -1.72 -9.34 33.97
N SER A 362 -2.30 -8.17 34.18
CA SER A 362 -1.66 -7.04 34.85
C SER A 362 -2.55 -6.52 35.98
N TYR A 363 -1.95 -5.91 37.00
CA TYR A 363 -2.68 -5.29 38.10
C TYR A 363 -2.50 -3.77 38.05
N ASP A 364 -3.59 -3.02 37.95
CA ASP A 364 -3.55 -1.54 37.85
C ASP A 364 -3.62 -0.82 39.21
N GLY A 365 -3.58 -1.55 40.32
CA GLY A 365 -3.70 -1.05 41.70
C GLY A 365 -5.13 -1.13 42.25
N ASN A 366 -6.12 -1.45 41.43
CA ASN A 366 -7.53 -1.55 41.83
C ASN A 366 -8.24 -2.77 41.20
N SER A 367 -7.72 -3.25 40.05
CA SER A 367 -8.32 -4.37 39.34
C SER A 367 -7.26 -5.21 38.61
N PHE A 368 -7.58 -6.50 38.38
CA PHE A 368 -6.80 -7.39 37.54
C PHE A 368 -7.22 -7.22 36.09
N VAL A 369 -6.34 -6.68 35.24
CA VAL A 369 -6.64 -6.41 33.84
C VAL A 369 -6.15 -7.56 32.98
N LEU A 370 -7.08 -8.19 32.24
CA LEU A 370 -6.78 -9.27 31.33
C LEU A 370 -6.56 -8.74 29.91
N HIS A 371 -5.42 -9.08 29.32
CA HIS A 371 -5.08 -8.73 27.96
C HIS A 371 -4.93 -9.99 27.10
N GLY A 372 -5.44 -9.98 25.87
CA GLY A 372 -5.26 -11.09 24.93
C GLY A 372 -6.15 -10.94 23.70
N LYS A 373 -5.57 -11.08 22.53
CA LYS A 373 -6.30 -10.91 21.25
C LYS A 373 -7.46 -11.90 21.09
N GLN A 374 -7.26 -13.16 21.47
CA GLN A 374 -8.31 -14.18 21.41
C GLN A 374 -9.32 -14.02 22.55
N LEU A 375 -8.87 -13.62 23.73
CA LEU A 375 -9.74 -13.31 24.86
C LEU A 375 -10.74 -12.22 24.47
N LEU A 376 -10.26 -11.10 23.92
CA LEU A 376 -11.10 -10.00 23.47
C LEU A 376 -12.10 -10.45 22.40
N LYS A 377 -11.70 -11.33 21.50
CA LYS A 377 -12.60 -11.89 20.49
C LYS A 377 -13.73 -12.69 21.13
N ILE A 378 -13.41 -13.56 22.10
CA ILE A 378 -14.41 -14.37 22.82
C ILE A 378 -15.29 -13.47 23.69
N PHE A 379 -14.70 -12.56 24.45
CA PHE A 379 -15.39 -11.60 25.29
C PHE A 379 -16.43 -10.79 24.49
N ASN A 380 -16.02 -10.19 23.41
CA ASN A 380 -16.91 -9.41 22.53
C ASN A 380 -17.94 -10.27 21.77
N SER A 381 -17.74 -11.60 21.70
CA SER A 381 -18.72 -12.54 21.14
C SER A 381 -19.64 -13.14 22.20
N THR A 382 -19.42 -12.82 23.48
CA THR A 382 -20.18 -13.36 24.57
C THR A 382 -21.51 -12.61 24.74
N ASN A 383 -22.61 -13.36 24.80
CA ASN A 383 -23.89 -12.79 25.19
C ASN A 383 -23.98 -12.80 26.71
N PHE A 384 -23.84 -11.64 27.37
CA PHE A 384 -23.86 -11.49 28.82
C PHE A 384 -25.22 -11.79 29.48
N THR A 385 -26.27 -11.93 28.67
CA THR A 385 -27.61 -12.33 29.18
C THR A 385 -27.84 -13.84 29.12
N ASP A 386 -26.89 -14.60 28.53
CA ASP A 386 -26.98 -16.05 28.38
C ASP A 386 -25.90 -16.75 29.22
N PHE A 387 -26.33 -17.57 30.14
CA PHE A 387 -25.47 -18.31 31.05
C PHE A 387 -24.49 -19.25 30.33
N GLY A 388 -24.91 -19.85 29.20
CA GLY A 388 -24.06 -20.73 28.42
C GLY A 388 -22.88 -19.99 27.73
N SER A 389 -23.12 -18.76 27.31
CA SER A 389 -22.10 -17.88 26.72
C SER A 389 -21.10 -17.41 27.77
N LEU A 390 -21.60 -17.03 28.97
CA LEU A 390 -20.75 -16.66 30.11
C LEU A 390 -19.87 -17.82 30.56
N ARG A 391 -20.44 -19.03 30.69
CA ARG A 391 -19.68 -20.24 31.02
C ARG A 391 -18.61 -20.57 30.03
N TYR A 392 -18.82 -20.31 28.73
CA TYR A 392 -17.81 -20.50 27.69
C TYR A 392 -16.65 -19.51 27.85
N LEU A 393 -16.94 -18.23 28.10
CA LEU A 393 -15.95 -17.21 28.38
C LEU A 393 -15.09 -17.57 29.60
N TYR A 394 -15.76 -17.94 30.72
CA TYR A 394 -15.08 -18.35 31.95
C TYR A 394 -14.15 -19.55 31.73
N LYS A 395 -14.61 -20.59 31.07
CA LYS A 395 -13.76 -21.75 30.72
C LYS A 395 -12.60 -21.42 29.80
N TYR A 396 -12.73 -20.39 28.99
CA TYR A 396 -11.61 -19.94 28.16
C TYR A 396 -10.56 -19.21 29.01
N ILE A 397 -10.99 -18.32 29.91
CA ILE A 397 -10.10 -17.62 30.87
C ILE A 397 -9.36 -18.63 31.74
N GLU A 398 -10.05 -19.62 32.27
CA GLU A 398 -9.48 -20.73 33.06
C GLU A 398 -8.43 -21.51 32.26
N LYS A 399 -8.78 -21.99 31.06
CA LYS A 399 -7.88 -22.77 30.19
C LYS A 399 -6.69 -21.98 29.67
N SER A 400 -6.77 -20.66 29.64
CA SER A 400 -5.67 -19.79 29.22
C SER A 400 -4.57 -19.67 30.28
N GLY A 401 -4.81 -20.17 31.52
CA GLY A 401 -3.91 -20.00 32.67
C GLY A 401 -3.97 -18.60 33.30
N ALA A 402 -4.92 -17.76 32.89
CA ALA A 402 -5.05 -16.40 33.43
C ALA A 402 -5.49 -16.42 34.90
N ILE A 403 -6.35 -17.40 35.29
CA ILE A 403 -6.79 -17.57 36.70
C ILE A 403 -5.57 -17.93 37.55
N ASP A 404 -4.72 -18.84 37.10
CA ASP A 404 -3.52 -19.25 37.85
C ASP A 404 -2.56 -18.05 38.01
N GLN A 405 -2.37 -17.24 36.97
CA GLN A 405 -1.58 -16.01 37.04
C GLN A 405 -2.16 -15.02 38.07
N MET A 406 -3.50 -14.83 38.08
CA MET A 406 -4.15 -13.96 39.07
C MET A 406 -3.99 -14.50 40.51
N LYS A 407 -4.10 -15.82 40.71
CA LYS A 407 -3.87 -16.45 42.02
C LYS A 407 -2.42 -16.28 42.49
N GLU A 408 -1.45 -16.39 41.60
CA GLU A 408 -0.03 -16.08 41.89
C GLU A 408 0.18 -14.60 42.26
N MET A 409 -0.64 -13.70 41.71
CA MET A 409 -0.60 -12.27 42.01
C MET A 409 -1.43 -11.89 43.24
N GLY A 410 -2.14 -12.86 43.85
CA GLY A 410 -2.86 -12.69 45.10
C GLY A 410 -4.30 -12.21 44.98
N ILE A 411 -5.04 -12.63 43.95
CA ILE A 411 -6.45 -12.33 43.79
C ILE A 411 -7.26 -12.99 44.90
N GLU A 412 -8.21 -12.27 45.49
CA GLU A 412 -9.14 -12.72 46.54
C GLU A 412 -10.58 -12.59 46.05
N ASP A 413 -11.52 -13.28 46.72
CA ASP A 413 -12.95 -13.20 46.44
C ASP A 413 -13.47 -11.77 46.60
N GLY A 414 -14.14 -11.28 45.57
CA GLY A 414 -14.65 -9.92 45.50
C GLY A 414 -13.72 -8.93 44.80
N ASP A 415 -12.50 -9.37 44.40
CA ASP A 415 -11.64 -8.53 43.60
C ASP A 415 -12.20 -8.32 42.19
N ILE A 416 -11.83 -7.18 41.58
CA ILE A 416 -12.34 -6.79 40.28
C ILE A 416 -11.41 -7.30 39.19
N ILE A 417 -11.99 -8.03 38.22
CA ILE A 417 -11.37 -8.38 36.98
C ILE A 417 -11.89 -7.45 35.88
N LYS A 418 -10.96 -6.91 35.05
CA LYS A 418 -11.28 -6.00 33.99
C LYS A 418 -10.84 -6.56 32.62
N ILE A 419 -11.75 -6.48 31.66
CA ILE A 419 -11.47 -6.76 30.25
C ILE A 419 -11.95 -5.55 29.44
N GLU A 420 -11.03 -4.78 28.85
CA GLU A 420 -11.30 -3.45 28.28
C GLU A 420 -12.01 -2.54 29.31
N ASP A 421 -13.21 -2.06 28.98
CA ASP A 421 -14.01 -1.19 29.83
C ASP A 421 -15.01 -1.96 30.73
N PHE A 422 -14.95 -3.28 30.72
CA PHE A 422 -15.90 -4.12 31.43
C PHE A 422 -15.29 -4.68 32.71
N GLU A 423 -15.98 -4.52 33.83
CA GLU A 423 -15.55 -4.94 35.16
C GLU A 423 -16.51 -5.98 35.69
N PHE A 424 -15.98 -7.05 36.31
CA PHE A 424 -16.75 -8.07 37.01
C PHE A 424 -15.98 -8.58 38.24
N GLU A 425 -16.71 -9.02 39.24
CA GLU A 425 -16.13 -9.52 40.49
C GLU A 425 -15.66 -10.96 40.33
N TYR A 426 -14.50 -11.26 40.90
CA TYR A 426 -13.96 -12.62 40.99
C TYR A 426 -14.49 -13.33 42.21
N TYR A 427 -14.90 -14.59 42.05
CA TYR A 427 -15.21 -15.51 43.13
C TYR A 427 -14.54 -16.85 42.79
N ASP A 428 -13.73 -17.38 43.75
CA ASP A 428 -13.11 -18.69 43.63
C ASP A 428 -14.14 -19.69 44.05
N GLU A 429 -14.95 -20.16 43.18
CA GLU A 429 -15.62 -21.46 43.23
C GLU A 429 -16.93 -21.61 42.46
N ASP A 430 -17.12 -22.84 41.99
CA ASP A 430 -18.25 -23.79 42.02
C ASP A 430 -19.70 -23.23 41.88
N TYR A 431 -19.88 -21.96 41.60
CA TYR A 431 -21.19 -21.38 41.24
C TYR A 431 -21.75 -21.92 39.90
N PHE A 432 -21.01 -22.82 39.27
CA PHE A 432 -21.38 -23.37 37.95
C PHE A 432 -21.56 -24.90 37.96
N GLU A 433 -21.52 -25.55 39.11
CA GLU A 433 -21.95 -26.94 39.25
C GLU A 433 -23.42 -26.96 39.66
N ASP A 434 -24.34 -26.93 38.66
CA ASP A 434 -25.62 -27.60 38.67
C ASP A 434 -26.24 -27.62 37.25
#